data_9ff85472b54b7147cef2f39625a04b7a
#
_entry.id   9ff85472b54b7147cef2f39625a04b7a
#
_cell.length_a   1.000
_cell.length_b   1.000
_cell.length_c   1.000
_cell.angle_alpha   90.00
_cell.angle_beta   90.00
_cell.angle_gamma   90.00
#
_symmetry.space_group_name_H-M   'P 1'
#
loop_
_entity.id
_entity.type
_entity.pdbx_description
1 polymer ?
#
loop_
_entity_poly.entity_id
_entity_poly.type
_entity_poly.pdbx_seq_one_letter_code
_entity_poly.pdbx_strand_id
1 'polypeptide(L)'
;MIHLNRSLPSLAQEHFVSSFVNANTGLNMMTRLERLSQQQQWILFTAECRRPRVNELAAYRIRCEKIIHMKPSQSRDELSIAIQAIESGNASAVVVSKAIREADRGRLVQLGRQYQCEVFFVDSQSSALH
;
A
#
# COMPACT_ATOMS: atom_id res chain seq x y z
N MET A 1 -3.63 -11.95 18.48
CA MET A 1 -3.50 -11.98 18.28
C MET A 1 -3.66 -12.26 18.24
N ILE A 2 -3.30 -11.93 18.00
CA ILE A 2 -3.19 -12.07 17.79
C ILE A 2 -3.10 -12.39 17.88
N HIS A 3 -2.77 -11.85 17.80
CA HIS A 3 -2.52 -12.04 17.76
C HIS A 3 -2.20 -12.36 17.89
N LEU A 4 -2.08 -12.24 17.91
CA LEU A 4 -1.74 -12.39 17.82
C LEU A 4 -1.33 -12.70 17.93
N ASN A 5 -1.12 -12.52 18.02
CA ASN A 5 -0.66 -12.54 17.80
C ASN A 5 -0.25 -12.83 17.86
N ARG A 6 0.11 -12.59 17.79
CA ARG A 6 0.53 -12.54 17.64
C ARG A 6 1.08 -12.80 17.40
N SER A 7 1.07 -12.95 18.04
CA SER A 7 1.46 -12.79 17.45
C SER A 7 1.94 -13.10 17.14
N LEU A 8 2.31 -13.12 17.12
CA LEU A 8 2.64 -12.91 16.39
C LEU A 8 3.33 -12.89 16.20
N PRO A 9 3.79 -12.70 16.27
CA PRO A 9 4.18 -12.25 15.63
C PRO A 9 4.76 -12.21 15.34
N SER A 10 5.08 -12.03 15.56
CA SER A 10 5.35 -11.57 14.89
C SER A 10 5.93 -11.72 14.47
N LEU A 11 6.30 -11.73 14.52
CA LEU A 11 6.69 -11.72 13.83
C LEU A 11 6.98 -11.60 13.35
N ALA A 12 6.88 -11.43 13.38
CA ALA A 12 7.00 -11.19 12.69
C ALA A 12 6.98 -10.68 12.34
N GLN A 13 6.82 -10.37 12.36
CA GLN A 13 6.64 -9.76 11.60
C GLN A 13 7.29 -9.08 11.14
N GLU A 14 8.04 -8.99 11.15
CA GLU A 14 8.52 -8.56 10.53
C GLU A 14 8.99 -8.71 9.54
N HIS A 15 9.48 -8.99 9.28
CA HIS A 15 9.67 -8.95 8.12
C HIS A 15 8.79 -9.11 7.51
N PHE A 16 8.57 -8.77 7.93
CA PHE A 16 7.68 -8.87 7.22
C PHE A 16 7.41 -8.15 6.07
N VAL A 17 8.03 -7.22 5.68
CA VAL A 17 7.79 -6.57 4.44
C VAL A 17 7.93 -7.50 3.25
N SER A 18 8.99 -8.28 3.25
CA SER A 18 9.21 -9.22 2.15
C SER A 18 8.12 -10.27 2.02
N SER A 19 7.35 -10.48 3.08
CA SER A 19 6.27 -11.45 2.99
C SER A 19 5.17 -11.00 2.05
N PHE A 20 5.14 -9.73 1.69
CA PHE A 20 4.14 -9.22 0.79
C PHE A 20 4.37 -9.60 -0.66
N VAL A 21 5.45 -10.29 -0.96
CA VAL A 21 5.70 -10.70 -2.34
C VAL A 21 5.15 -12.09 -2.65
N ASN A 22 4.56 -12.75 -1.67
CA ASN A 22 4.03 -14.10 -1.90
C ASN A 22 2.59 -14.05 -2.40
N ALA A 23 2.04 -15.21 -2.69
CA ALA A 23 0.71 -15.30 -3.28
C ALA A 23 -0.39 -14.77 -2.37
N ASN A 24 -0.15 -14.70 -1.07
CA ASN A 24 -1.15 -14.24 -0.13
C ASN A 24 -1.11 -12.74 0.08
N THR A 25 -0.15 -12.05 -0.56
CA THR A 25 0.04 -10.63 -0.35
C THR A 25 -1.22 -9.83 -0.67
N GLY A 26 -1.83 -10.12 -1.82
CA GLY A 26 -3.02 -9.40 -2.23
C GLY A 26 -4.15 -9.52 -1.23
N LEU A 27 -4.38 -10.72 -0.73
CA LEU A 27 -5.42 -10.96 0.25
C LEU A 27 -5.12 -10.23 1.56
N ASN A 28 -3.87 -10.33 2.03
CA ASN A 28 -3.47 -9.64 3.24
C ASN A 28 -3.61 -8.13 3.09
N MET A 29 -3.19 -7.61 1.94
CA MET A 29 -3.31 -6.19 1.68
C MET A 29 -4.76 -5.74 1.72
N MET A 30 -5.65 -6.46 1.04
CA MET A 30 -7.05 -6.07 0.98
C MET A 30 -7.69 -6.06 2.36
N THR A 31 -7.35 -7.04 3.20
CA THR A 31 -7.86 -7.10 4.55
C THR A 31 -7.39 -5.89 5.36
N ARG A 32 -6.13 -5.51 5.20
CA ARG A 32 -5.62 -4.35 5.91
C ARG A 32 -6.20 -3.05 5.35
N LEU A 33 -6.40 -2.97 4.05
CA LEU A 33 -7.02 -1.78 3.46
C LEU A 33 -8.45 -1.59 3.96
N GLU A 34 -9.17 -2.69 4.18
CA GLU A 34 -10.51 -2.59 4.74
C GLU A 34 -10.46 -1.86 6.08
N ARG A 35 -9.54 -2.27 6.94
CA ARG A 35 -9.39 -1.64 8.25
C ARG A 35 -8.96 -0.19 8.12
N LEU A 36 -8.00 0.07 7.24
CA LEU A 36 -7.49 1.43 7.07
C LEU A 36 -8.53 2.36 6.45
N SER A 37 -9.46 1.80 5.65
CA SER A 37 -10.49 2.62 5.02
C SER A 37 -11.51 3.15 6.03
N GLN A 38 -11.47 2.67 7.27
CA GLN A 38 -12.34 3.19 8.32
C GLN A 38 -11.77 4.46 8.96
N GLN A 39 -10.52 4.79 8.66
CA GLN A 39 -9.90 5.99 9.21
C GLN A 39 -10.26 7.21 8.40
N GLN A 40 -9.90 8.38 8.92
CA GLN A 40 -10.22 9.62 8.23
C GLN A 40 -9.33 9.86 7.03
N GLN A 41 -8.09 9.37 7.07
CA GLN A 41 -7.14 9.58 5.99
C GLN A 41 -7.52 8.75 4.76
N TRP A 42 -6.83 9.09 3.67
CA TRP A 42 -7.08 8.49 2.38
C TRP A 42 -6.15 7.30 2.14
N ILE A 43 -6.54 6.43 1.22
CA ILE A 43 -5.69 5.38 0.71
C ILE A 43 -5.31 5.77 -0.71
N LEU A 44 -4.03 5.96 -0.96
CA LEU A 44 -3.54 6.49 -2.23
C LEU A 44 -2.85 5.38 -3.01
N PHE A 45 -3.28 5.19 -4.26
CA PHE A 45 -2.60 4.31 -5.21
C PHE A 45 -1.85 5.19 -6.20
N THR A 46 -0.56 4.93 -6.40
CA THR A 46 0.19 5.69 -7.41
C THR A 46 -0.31 5.36 -8.80
N ALA A 47 -0.02 6.24 -9.75
CA ALA A 47 -0.46 6.07 -11.12
C ALA A 47 0.05 4.78 -11.76
N GLU A 48 1.20 4.30 -11.32
CA GLU A 48 1.83 3.10 -11.86
C GLU A 48 1.11 1.83 -11.44
N CYS A 49 0.27 1.91 -10.42
CA CYS A 49 -0.52 0.77 -9.97
C CYS A 49 -1.77 0.62 -10.82
N ARG A 50 -2.23 -0.63 -10.95
CA ARG A 50 -3.53 -0.86 -11.59
C ARG A 50 -4.62 -0.20 -10.76
N ARG A 51 -5.60 0.38 -11.44
CA ARG A 51 -6.75 0.97 -10.75
C ARG A 51 -7.52 -0.14 -10.02
N PRO A 52 -7.81 0.04 -8.74
CA PRO A 52 -8.62 -0.96 -8.02
C PRO A 52 -10.02 -1.05 -8.61
N ARG A 53 -10.55 -2.26 -8.68
CA ARG A 53 -11.89 -2.48 -9.20
C ARG A 53 -12.91 -2.26 -8.09
N VAL A 54 -14.01 -1.60 -8.44
CA VAL A 54 -15.04 -1.28 -7.46
C VAL A 54 -15.61 -2.56 -6.85
N ASN A 55 -15.89 -3.58 -7.68
CA ASN A 55 -16.44 -4.81 -7.16
C ASN A 55 -15.47 -5.56 -6.25
N GLU A 56 -14.18 -5.45 -6.54
CA GLU A 56 -13.16 -6.05 -5.67
C GLU A 56 -13.10 -5.34 -4.32
N LEU A 57 -13.11 -4.02 -4.36
CA LEU A 57 -13.12 -3.24 -3.12
C LEU A 57 -14.36 -3.56 -2.29
N ALA A 58 -15.51 -3.66 -2.94
CA ALA A 58 -16.76 -3.96 -2.25
C ALA A 58 -16.73 -5.36 -1.62
N ALA A 59 -16.11 -6.32 -2.32
CA ALA A 59 -16.03 -7.69 -1.80
C ALA A 59 -15.25 -7.74 -0.49
N TYR A 60 -14.30 -6.85 -0.30
CA TYR A 60 -13.53 -6.77 0.94
C TYR A 60 -14.03 -5.69 1.88
N ARG A 61 -15.18 -5.07 1.56
CA ARG A 61 -15.77 -4.03 2.38
C ARG A 61 -14.88 -2.81 2.54
N ILE A 62 -14.05 -2.54 1.54
CA ILE A 62 -13.21 -1.37 1.52
C ILE A 62 -14.05 -0.18 1.07
N ARG A 63 -13.98 0.91 1.80
CA ARG A 63 -14.76 2.10 1.48
C ARG A 63 -14.16 2.77 0.25
N CYS A 64 -14.89 2.69 -0.86
CA CYS A 64 -14.39 3.21 -2.14
C CYS A 64 -14.13 4.70 -2.09
N GLU A 65 -14.88 5.44 -1.29
CA GLU A 65 -14.71 6.88 -1.20
C GLU A 65 -13.39 7.26 -0.53
N LYS A 66 -12.70 6.30 0.07
CA LYS A 66 -11.39 6.55 0.67
C LYS A 66 -10.24 6.27 -0.28
N ILE A 67 -10.52 5.75 -1.45
CA ILE A 67 -9.49 5.34 -2.41
C ILE A 67 -9.26 6.46 -3.41
N ILE A 68 -7.99 6.84 -3.59
CA ILE A 68 -7.59 7.78 -4.62
C ILE A 68 -6.55 7.09 -5.50
N HIS A 69 -6.82 7.00 -6.80
CA HIS A 69 -5.84 6.55 -7.77
C HIS A 69 -5.23 7.80 -8.41
N MET A 70 -3.98 8.04 -8.10
CA MET A 70 -3.32 9.29 -8.49
C MET A 70 -3.09 9.32 -9.99
N LYS A 71 -3.09 10.52 -10.54
CA LYS A 71 -2.83 10.70 -11.96
C LYS A 71 -1.34 10.68 -12.23
N PRO A 72 -0.93 10.24 -13.42
CA PRO A 72 0.48 10.26 -13.78
C PRO A 72 1.05 11.68 -13.73
N SER A 73 2.30 11.77 -13.30
CA SER A 73 3.02 13.03 -13.30
C SER A 73 4.07 12.99 -14.41
N GLN A 74 4.24 14.11 -15.10
CA GLN A 74 5.28 14.22 -16.12
C GLN A 74 6.59 14.74 -15.58
N SER A 75 6.57 15.30 -14.36
CA SER A 75 7.74 15.95 -13.80
C SER A 75 8.31 15.22 -12.59
N ARG A 76 7.59 14.27 -12.03
CA ARG A 76 8.02 13.61 -10.80
C ARG A 76 7.85 12.10 -10.94
N ASP A 77 8.81 11.36 -10.40
CA ASP A 77 8.74 9.90 -10.44
C ASP A 77 7.87 9.37 -9.31
N GLU A 78 7.59 8.07 -9.39
CA GLU A 78 6.72 7.41 -8.43
C GLU A 78 7.27 7.52 -7.01
N LEU A 79 8.58 7.37 -6.86
CA LEU A 79 9.18 7.44 -5.53
C LEU A 79 8.96 8.79 -4.88
N SER A 80 9.19 9.87 -5.62
CA SER A 80 9.01 11.22 -5.10
C SER A 80 7.56 11.47 -4.71
N ILE A 81 6.63 10.98 -5.54
CA ILE A 81 5.20 11.14 -5.28
C ILE A 81 4.81 10.36 -4.03
N ALA A 82 5.32 9.15 -3.89
CA ALA A 82 5.03 8.33 -2.72
C ALA A 82 5.54 8.98 -1.44
N ILE A 83 6.77 9.50 -1.48
CA ILE A 83 7.33 10.19 -0.33
C ILE A 83 6.46 11.38 0.07
N GLN A 84 6.07 12.17 -0.90
CA GLN A 84 5.24 13.33 -0.61
C GLN A 84 3.88 12.93 -0.02
N ALA A 85 3.29 11.86 -0.56
CA ALA A 85 2.01 11.38 -0.06
C ALA A 85 2.12 10.94 1.40
N ILE A 86 3.18 10.21 1.73
CA ILE A 86 3.39 9.75 3.10
C ILE A 86 3.60 10.95 4.03
N GLU A 87 4.44 11.87 3.62
CA GLU A 87 4.79 13.02 4.47
C GLU A 87 3.65 13.99 4.66
N SER A 88 2.65 13.92 3.81
CA SER A 88 1.50 14.83 3.91
C SER A 88 0.68 14.60 5.19
N GLY A 89 0.76 13.39 5.74
CA GLY A 89 -0.06 13.03 6.90
C GLY A 89 -1.51 12.74 6.53
N ASN A 90 -1.86 12.82 5.26
CA ASN A 90 -3.24 12.64 4.82
C ASN A 90 -3.55 11.23 4.33
N ALA A 91 -2.57 10.34 4.36
CA ALA A 91 -2.73 8.99 3.86
C ALA A 91 -2.60 7.98 5.00
N SER A 92 -3.57 7.10 5.14
CA SER A 92 -3.44 5.94 6.04
C SER A 92 -2.66 4.83 5.34
N ALA A 93 -2.65 4.82 4.02
CA ALA A 93 -1.90 3.85 3.24
C ALA A 93 -1.50 4.46 1.90
N VAL A 94 -0.35 4.05 1.41
CA VAL A 94 0.12 4.37 0.06
C VAL A 94 0.49 3.06 -0.61
N VAL A 95 -0.13 2.79 -1.75
CA VAL A 95 0.13 1.59 -2.53
C VAL A 95 0.97 2.00 -3.73
N VAL A 96 2.15 1.40 -3.85
CA VAL A 96 3.11 1.73 -4.90
C VAL A 96 3.44 0.48 -5.69
N SER A 97 4.04 0.67 -6.86
CA SER A 97 4.41 -0.46 -7.71
C SER A 97 5.74 -1.05 -7.28
N LYS A 98 5.93 -2.33 -7.64
CA LYS A 98 7.19 -3.01 -7.39
C LYS A 98 8.29 -2.54 -8.33
N ALA A 99 7.99 -1.63 -9.25
CA ALA A 99 9.01 -1.01 -10.10
C ALA A 99 9.97 -0.14 -9.28
N ILE A 100 9.55 0.30 -8.09
CA ILE A 100 10.45 1.02 -7.19
C ILE A 100 11.54 0.05 -6.73
N ARG A 101 12.79 0.53 -6.76
CA ARG A 101 13.93 -0.30 -6.38
C ARG A 101 13.80 -0.78 -4.94
N GLU A 102 14.35 -1.95 -4.70
CA GLU A 102 14.25 -2.58 -3.39
C GLU A 102 14.79 -1.70 -2.26
N ALA A 103 15.91 -1.03 -2.53
CA ALA A 103 16.50 -0.12 -1.52
C ALA A 103 15.53 1.00 -1.16
N ASP A 104 14.81 1.51 -2.16
CA ASP A 104 13.86 2.60 -1.93
C ASP A 104 12.60 2.11 -1.26
N ARG A 105 12.23 0.83 -1.47
CA ARG A 105 11.08 0.26 -0.77
C ARG A 105 11.29 0.29 0.75
N GLY A 106 12.49 -0.07 1.18
CA GLY A 106 12.81 -0.01 2.61
C GLY A 106 12.68 1.39 3.18
N ARG A 107 13.13 2.38 2.40
CA ARG A 107 13.01 3.77 2.81
C ARG A 107 11.55 4.17 2.95
N LEU A 108 10.71 3.77 2.02
CA LEU A 108 9.28 4.11 2.06
C LEU A 108 8.60 3.47 3.27
N VAL A 109 8.91 2.22 3.55
CA VAL A 109 8.31 1.55 4.71
C VAL A 109 8.71 2.25 6.00
N GLN A 110 9.99 2.60 6.11
CA GLN A 110 10.48 3.27 7.30
C GLN A 110 9.84 4.64 7.46
N LEU A 111 9.73 5.38 6.37
CA LEU A 111 9.06 6.68 6.38
C LEU A 111 7.59 6.52 6.76
N GLY A 112 6.95 5.49 6.24
CA GLY A 112 5.56 5.21 6.57
C GLY A 112 5.35 4.98 8.05
N ARG A 113 6.26 4.26 8.68
CA ARG A 113 6.17 4.05 10.13
C ARG A 113 6.24 5.38 10.87
N GLN A 114 7.09 6.27 10.40
CA GLN A 114 7.26 7.56 11.03
C GLN A 114 5.99 8.40 10.96
N TYR A 115 5.24 8.28 9.87
CA TYR A 115 4.03 9.06 9.63
C TYR A 115 2.76 8.26 9.85
N GLN A 116 2.87 7.03 10.38
CA GLN A 116 1.74 6.15 10.62
C GLN A 116 0.94 5.90 9.34
N CYS A 117 1.66 5.67 8.27
CA CYS A 117 1.10 5.38 6.95
C CYS A 117 1.64 4.03 6.49
N GLU A 118 0.77 3.08 6.18
CA GLU A 118 1.22 1.78 5.70
C GLU A 118 1.56 1.86 4.22
N VAL A 119 2.62 1.17 3.83
CA VAL A 119 3.08 1.16 2.46
C VAL A 119 2.98 -0.25 1.91
N PHE A 120 2.32 -0.39 0.76
CA PHE A 120 2.14 -1.68 0.10
C PHE A 120 2.76 -1.61 -1.29
N PHE A 121 3.23 -2.77 -1.76
CA PHE A 121 3.89 -2.88 -3.06
C PHE A 121 3.15 -3.90 -3.92
N VAL A 122 2.75 -3.49 -5.11
CA VAL A 122 1.98 -4.33 -6.02
C VAL A 122 2.62 -4.31 -7.40
N ASP A 123 2.23 -5.26 -8.24
CA ASP A 123 2.71 -5.28 -9.61
C ASP A 123 2.27 -4.02 -10.34
N SER A 124 3.14 -3.50 -11.19
CA SER A 124 2.82 -2.30 -11.96
C SER A 124 1.85 -2.63 -13.08
N GLN A 125 1.21 -1.59 -13.61
CA GLN A 125 0.29 -1.76 -14.74
C GLN A 125 0.99 -2.37 -15.94
N SER A 126 2.23 -1.95 -16.19
CA SER A 126 2.95 -2.46 -17.36
C SER A 126 3.19 -3.96 -17.23
N SER A 127 3.45 -4.46 -16.01
CA SER A 127 3.58 -5.90 -15.80
C SER A 127 2.29 -6.63 -16.08
N ALA A 128 1.17 -6.02 -15.77
CA ALA A 128 -0.13 -6.64 -15.95
C ALA A 128 -0.51 -6.81 -17.41
N LEU A 129 0.16 -6.11 -18.32
CA LEU A 129 -0.12 -6.20 -19.74
C LEU A 129 0.59 -7.36 -20.41
N HIS A 130 1.46 -8.03 -19.72
CA HIS A 130 2.19 -9.16 -20.23
C HIS A 130 1.66 -10.46 -19.65
#